data_1053a569d93bde0488d6072c15da0d91
#
_entry.id   1053a569d93bde0488d6072c15da0d91
#
_cell.length_a   1.000
_cell.length_b   1.000
_cell.length_c   1.000
_cell.angle_alpha   90.00
_cell.angle_beta   90.00
_cell.angle_gamma   90.00
#
_symmetry.space_group_name_H-M   'P 1'
#
loop_
_entity.id
_entity.type
_entity.pdbx_description
1 polymer ?
#
loop_
_entity_poly.entity_id
_entity_poly.type
_entity_poly.pdbx_seq_one_letter_code
_entity_poly.pdbx_strand_id
1 'polypeptide(L)'
;MIITTHKQFPNYKRYEIEYEGRPLVMETGKLAELCNSAVLVSYGETTVLVTCTASARPKDGVDYFPLSVDFNEKLYAVGRIPGSFMRREGKPSLPAVLASRLIDRPMRPLFPSDLRNDVIIACEVLSVDRDCSPEITAMIGASAAVSISDVPFNGPIAGIVLGWDGEKYLFNPTQEQRKTNRMTTTIAATHKKIVMIESEADQVPDDVMYEGIVQAHAHLQPVLDLIDKMVSEIGKP
;
A
#
# COMPACT_ATOMS: atom_id res chain seq x y z
N MET A 1 11.52 -18.78 -3.94
CA MET A 1 11.02 -18.30 -2.62
C MET A 1 12.03 -18.71 -1.55
N ILE A 2 12.70 -17.77 -0.92
CA ILE A 2 13.67 -18.05 0.15
C ILE A 2 12.94 -17.78 1.47
N ILE A 3 12.55 -18.83 2.18
CA ILE A 3 12.07 -18.71 3.56
C ILE A 3 13.30 -18.71 4.45
N THR A 4 13.69 -17.53 4.93
CA THR A 4 14.79 -17.41 5.88
C THR A 4 14.21 -17.44 7.29
N THR A 5 14.39 -18.56 8.02
CA THR A 5 14.08 -18.61 9.46
C THR A 5 15.21 -17.93 10.22
N HIS A 6 14.90 -16.88 10.96
CA HIS A 6 15.88 -16.18 11.79
C HIS A 6 15.81 -16.73 13.22
N LYS A 7 16.94 -17.19 13.78
CA LYS A 7 16.97 -17.78 15.15
C LYS A 7 16.41 -16.85 16.24
N GLN A 8 16.60 -15.54 16.09
CA GLN A 8 16.11 -14.52 17.04
C GLN A 8 14.64 -14.13 16.80
N PHE A 9 14.10 -14.40 15.61
CA PHE A 9 12.74 -14.05 15.22
C PHE A 9 12.06 -15.28 14.64
N PRO A 10 11.53 -16.18 15.47
CA PRO A 10 10.99 -17.47 15.02
C PRO A 10 9.76 -17.31 14.10
N ASN A 11 9.06 -16.20 14.22
CA ASN A 11 7.87 -15.87 13.41
C ASN A 11 8.22 -15.07 12.13
N TYR A 12 9.50 -14.80 11.89
CA TYR A 12 9.92 -14.06 10.71
C TYR A 12 9.63 -14.84 9.43
N LYS A 13 8.93 -14.19 8.53
CA LYS A 13 8.62 -14.68 7.17
C LYS A 13 8.95 -13.61 6.14
N ARG A 14 9.47 -14.04 4.99
CA ARG A 14 9.78 -13.18 3.86
C ARG A 14 9.17 -13.76 2.60
N TYR A 15 8.43 -12.92 1.88
CA TYR A 15 7.77 -13.23 0.62
C TYR A 15 8.31 -12.27 -0.44
N GLU A 16 8.55 -12.78 -1.64
CA GLU A 16 9.16 -12.00 -2.71
C GLU A 16 8.63 -12.43 -4.07
N ILE A 17 8.33 -11.45 -4.91
CA ILE A 17 8.05 -11.62 -6.34
C ILE A 17 8.78 -10.53 -7.12
N GLU A 18 8.97 -10.76 -8.41
CA GLU A 18 9.29 -9.72 -9.35
C GLU A 18 7.97 -9.06 -9.83
N TYR A 19 7.88 -7.74 -9.65
CA TYR A 19 6.70 -6.95 -10.00
C TYR A 19 7.11 -5.77 -10.87
N GLU A 20 6.63 -5.75 -12.12
CA GLU A 20 6.97 -4.71 -13.11
C GLU A 20 8.49 -4.46 -13.22
N GLY A 21 9.27 -5.55 -13.31
CA GLY A 21 10.71 -5.52 -13.46
C GLY A 21 11.50 -5.11 -12.21
N ARG A 22 10.86 -5.09 -11.03
CA ARG A 22 11.49 -4.72 -9.75
C ARG A 22 11.08 -5.71 -8.66
N PRO A 23 11.97 -5.98 -7.68
CA PRO A 23 11.62 -6.85 -6.56
C PRO A 23 10.56 -6.18 -5.67
N LEU A 24 9.47 -6.90 -5.40
CA LEU A 24 8.50 -6.59 -4.36
C LEU A 24 8.69 -7.60 -3.24
N VAL A 25 9.06 -7.13 -2.06
CA VAL A 25 9.36 -7.94 -0.88
C VAL A 25 8.45 -7.56 0.26
N MET A 26 7.87 -8.55 0.93
CA MET A 26 7.06 -8.37 2.14
C MET A 26 7.65 -9.22 3.26
N GLU A 27 7.96 -8.58 4.38
CA GLU A 27 8.52 -9.22 5.57
C GLU A 27 7.61 -8.98 6.77
N THR A 28 7.44 -10.00 7.61
CA THR A 28 6.63 -9.93 8.83
C THR A 28 7.25 -10.74 9.97
N GLY A 29 6.77 -10.54 11.21
CA GLY A 29 7.18 -11.30 12.39
C GLY A 29 8.50 -10.85 13.00
N LYS A 30 8.99 -9.62 12.68
CA LYS A 30 10.23 -9.07 13.22
C LYS A 30 10.04 -7.70 13.87
N LEU A 31 9.13 -6.89 13.35
CA LEU A 31 8.90 -5.51 13.76
C LEU A 31 7.47 -5.35 14.27
N ALA A 32 7.27 -4.39 15.18
CA ALA A 32 5.97 -3.98 15.70
C ALA A 32 5.10 -5.12 16.24
N GLU A 33 5.66 -5.99 17.07
CA GLU A 33 5.01 -7.20 17.63
C GLU A 33 3.75 -6.90 18.48
N LEU A 34 3.60 -5.66 18.97
CA LEU A 34 2.44 -5.26 19.78
C LEU A 34 1.21 -4.89 18.94
N CYS A 35 1.37 -4.74 17.63
CA CYS A 35 0.26 -4.49 16.71
C CYS A 35 -0.51 -5.78 16.39
N ASN A 36 -1.76 -5.66 15.93
CA ASN A 36 -2.50 -6.81 15.42
C ASN A 36 -1.76 -7.48 14.26
N SER A 37 -1.11 -6.67 13.42
CA SER A 37 -0.20 -7.16 12.39
C SER A 37 0.80 -6.08 11.98
N ALA A 38 1.90 -6.48 11.37
CA ALA A 38 2.88 -5.58 10.78
C ALA A 38 3.55 -6.22 9.57
N VAL A 39 3.74 -5.43 8.51
CA VAL A 39 4.46 -5.81 7.30
C VAL A 39 5.47 -4.73 6.96
N LEU A 40 6.72 -5.14 6.77
CA LEU A 40 7.73 -4.31 6.13
C LEU A 40 7.67 -4.63 4.64
N VAL A 41 7.24 -3.68 3.83
CA VAL A 41 7.15 -3.84 2.39
C VAL A 41 8.22 -3.03 1.69
N SER A 42 8.93 -3.67 0.76
CA SER A 42 9.93 -3.01 -0.08
C SER A 42 9.59 -3.24 -1.54
N TYR A 43 9.53 -2.17 -2.32
CA TYR A 43 9.39 -2.20 -3.77
C TYR A 43 10.55 -1.43 -4.39
N GLY A 44 11.43 -2.15 -5.09
CA GLY A 44 12.76 -1.62 -5.39
C GLY A 44 13.49 -1.23 -4.11
N GLU A 45 13.97 0.01 -4.02
CA GLU A 45 14.62 0.55 -2.82
C GLU A 45 13.65 1.37 -1.91
N THR A 46 12.40 1.54 -2.32
CA THR A 46 11.37 2.14 -1.45
C THR A 46 10.92 1.13 -0.42
N THR A 47 11.03 1.49 0.87
CA THR A 47 10.66 0.62 1.99
C THR A 47 9.70 1.35 2.92
N VAL A 48 8.58 0.70 3.24
CA VAL A 48 7.54 1.21 4.13
C VAL A 48 7.22 0.17 5.20
N LEU A 49 7.26 0.57 6.45
CA LEU A 49 6.72 -0.25 7.55
C LEU A 49 5.24 0.07 7.70
N VAL A 50 4.40 -0.93 7.55
CA VAL A 50 2.95 -0.79 7.73
C VAL A 50 2.50 -1.63 8.90
N THR A 51 1.73 -1.00 9.79
CA THR A 51 1.14 -1.65 10.95
C THR A 51 -0.37 -1.52 10.93
N CYS A 52 -1.07 -2.55 11.37
CA CYS A 52 -2.51 -2.54 11.60
C CYS A 52 -2.77 -2.75 13.09
N THR A 53 -3.58 -1.89 13.69
CA THR A 53 -3.98 -1.99 15.09
C THR A 53 -5.47 -1.75 15.19
N ALA A 54 -6.17 -2.63 15.92
CA ALA A 54 -7.59 -2.48 16.18
C ALA A 54 -7.89 -2.43 17.68
N SER A 55 -8.87 -1.63 18.08
CA SER A 55 -9.34 -1.62 19.47
C SER A 55 -10.02 -2.93 19.83
N ALA A 56 -9.81 -3.41 21.07
CA ALA A 56 -10.44 -4.65 21.56
C ALA A 56 -11.97 -4.54 21.71
N ARG A 57 -12.52 -3.33 21.78
CA ARG A 57 -13.96 -3.08 21.96
C ARG A 57 -14.44 -2.05 20.92
N PRO A 58 -15.69 -2.20 20.45
CA PRO A 58 -16.32 -1.17 19.64
C PRO A 58 -16.35 0.17 20.36
N LYS A 59 -16.29 1.25 19.59
CA LYS A 59 -16.38 2.61 20.09
C LYS A 59 -17.83 2.98 20.32
N ASP A 60 -18.18 3.36 21.55
CA ASP A 60 -19.54 3.74 21.90
C ASP A 60 -19.94 5.08 21.26
N GLY A 61 -21.21 5.19 20.86
CA GLY A 61 -21.81 6.43 20.40
C GLY A 61 -21.42 6.86 18.99
N VAL A 62 -20.80 5.98 18.17
CA VAL A 62 -20.51 6.25 16.76
C VAL A 62 -21.39 5.44 15.83
N ASP A 63 -21.83 6.06 14.75
CA ASP A 63 -22.68 5.47 13.70
C ASP A 63 -21.87 5.14 12.42
N TYR A 64 -20.58 5.45 12.40
CA TYR A 64 -19.66 5.22 11.29
C TYR A 64 -18.51 4.27 11.68
N PHE A 65 -17.81 3.73 10.68
CA PHE A 65 -16.60 2.94 10.88
C PHE A 65 -15.39 3.86 11.13
N PRO A 66 -14.79 3.82 12.34
CA PRO A 66 -13.65 4.67 12.70
C PRO A 66 -12.33 4.08 12.19
N LEU A 67 -12.08 4.20 10.88
CA LEU A 67 -10.81 3.87 10.23
C LEU A 67 -9.94 5.12 10.16
N SER A 68 -8.69 5.01 10.60
CA SER A 68 -7.64 6.01 10.39
C SER A 68 -6.49 5.39 9.60
N VAL A 69 -6.05 6.10 8.58
CA VAL A 69 -4.84 5.75 7.82
C VAL A 69 -3.86 6.90 7.97
N ASP A 70 -2.70 6.61 8.55
CA ASP A 70 -1.62 7.58 8.73
C ASP A 70 -0.48 7.23 7.77
N PHE A 71 -0.08 8.21 6.95
CA PHE A 71 1.06 8.08 6.05
C PHE A 71 2.11 9.10 6.46
N ASN A 72 3.24 8.60 6.97
CA ASN A 72 4.30 9.41 7.54
C ASN A 72 5.57 9.33 6.69
N GLU A 73 5.87 10.43 5.99
CA GLU A 73 7.14 10.64 5.29
C GLU A 73 8.19 11.10 6.29
N LYS A 74 9.19 10.28 6.53
CA LYS A 74 10.31 10.64 7.40
C LYS A 74 11.40 11.34 6.59
N LEU A 75 11.92 12.46 7.09
CA LEU A 75 13.00 13.18 6.42
C LEU A 75 14.27 12.32 6.24
N TYR A 76 14.53 11.40 7.15
CA TYR A 76 15.65 10.48 7.01
C TYR A 76 15.50 9.51 5.82
N ALA A 77 14.27 9.24 5.35
CA ALA A 77 14.02 8.39 4.19
C ALA A 77 14.65 8.94 2.90
N VAL A 78 14.91 10.25 2.85
CA VAL A 78 15.60 10.94 1.77
C VAL A 78 16.94 11.55 2.23
N GLY A 79 17.52 11.02 3.32
CA GLY A 79 18.82 11.44 3.85
C GLY A 79 18.83 12.84 4.47
N ARG A 80 17.70 13.36 4.95
CA ARG A 80 17.59 14.68 5.56
C ARG A 80 17.31 14.60 7.05
N ILE A 81 17.67 15.66 7.77
CA ILE A 81 17.36 15.88 9.19
C ILE A 81 16.37 17.03 9.29
N PRO A 82 15.38 16.98 10.21
CA PRO A 82 14.48 18.10 10.45
C PRO A 82 15.25 19.39 10.72
N GLY A 83 14.96 20.45 9.93
CA GLY A 83 15.70 21.72 9.97
C GLY A 83 15.22 22.72 11.03
N SER A 84 14.14 22.43 11.77
CA SER A 84 13.62 23.32 12.82
C SER A 84 14.50 23.31 14.07
N PHE A 85 14.35 24.33 14.93
CA PHE A 85 15.03 24.38 16.23
C PHE A 85 14.80 23.10 17.07
N MET A 86 13.58 22.59 17.06
CA MET A 86 13.20 21.38 17.80
C MET A 86 13.74 20.08 17.18
N ARG A 87 14.25 20.10 15.97
CA ARG A 87 14.74 18.94 15.19
C ARG A 87 13.80 17.74 15.24
N ARG A 88 12.51 18.01 15.11
CA ARG A 88 11.45 17.00 15.08
C ARG A 88 10.70 17.05 13.77
N GLU A 89 10.13 15.91 13.39
CA GLU A 89 9.14 15.86 12.33
C GLU A 89 7.95 16.76 12.70
N GLY A 90 7.46 17.52 11.73
CA GLY A 90 6.31 18.38 11.88
C GLY A 90 4.99 17.65 11.69
N LYS A 91 3.94 18.43 11.40
CA LYS A 91 2.66 17.87 10.93
C LYS A 91 2.88 17.21 9.56
N PRO A 92 2.07 16.19 9.21
CA PRO A 92 2.10 15.59 7.88
C PRO A 92 2.00 16.65 6.78
N SER A 93 2.76 16.47 5.71
CA SER A 93 2.70 17.32 4.52
C SER A 93 1.35 17.17 3.80
N LEU A 94 0.96 18.10 2.96
CA LEU A 94 -0.25 17.95 2.14
C LEU A 94 -0.17 16.68 1.25
N PRO A 95 0.93 16.38 0.56
CA PRO A 95 1.08 15.09 -0.14
C PRO A 95 0.89 13.87 0.76
N ALA A 96 1.43 13.87 1.99
CA ALA A 96 1.26 12.78 2.93
C ALA A 96 -0.22 12.58 3.34
N VAL A 97 -0.97 13.67 3.54
CA VAL A 97 -2.42 13.61 3.81
C VAL A 97 -3.19 13.04 2.60
N LEU A 98 -2.80 13.43 1.38
CA LEU A 98 -3.41 12.89 0.15
C LEU A 98 -3.08 11.40 -0.02
N ALA A 99 -1.84 10.99 0.27
CA ALA A 99 -1.43 9.58 0.26
C ALA A 99 -2.23 8.75 1.27
N SER A 100 -2.45 9.26 2.49
CA SER A 100 -3.34 8.60 3.47
C SER A 100 -4.72 8.35 2.91
N ARG A 101 -5.30 9.34 2.22
CA ARG A 101 -6.63 9.23 1.59
C ARG A 101 -6.64 8.28 0.39
N LEU A 102 -5.54 8.25 -0.38
CA LEU A 102 -5.37 7.34 -1.49
C LEU A 102 -5.40 5.88 -1.03
N ILE A 103 -4.86 5.60 0.17
CA ILE A 103 -4.87 4.27 0.79
C ILE A 103 -6.23 3.98 1.45
N ASP A 104 -6.78 4.92 2.23
CA ASP A 104 -8.06 4.74 2.96
C ASP A 104 -9.23 4.44 2.01
N ARG A 105 -9.32 5.18 0.92
CA ARG A 105 -10.48 5.17 0.01
C ARG A 105 -10.79 3.81 -0.63
N PRO A 106 -9.81 3.04 -1.15
CA PRO A 106 -10.09 1.71 -1.69
C PRO A 106 -10.22 0.63 -0.61
N MET A 107 -9.68 0.84 0.60
CA MET A 107 -9.76 -0.15 1.68
C MET A 107 -11.06 -0.08 2.46
N ARG A 108 -11.55 1.13 2.75
CA ARG A 108 -12.72 1.38 3.59
C ARG A 108 -13.97 0.58 3.20
N PRO A 109 -14.38 0.49 1.92
CA PRO A 109 -15.57 -0.26 1.53
C PRO A 109 -15.44 -1.78 1.66
N LEU A 110 -14.25 -2.30 1.94
CA LEU A 110 -14.01 -3.74 2.11
C LEU A 110 -14.11 -4.20 3.58
N PHE A 111 -14.26 -3.28 4.52
CA PHE A 111 -14.60 -3.63 5.89
C PHE A 111 -16.11 -3.81 6.06
N PRO A 112 -16.55 -4.64 7.02
CA PRO A 112 -17.97 -4.77 7.35
C PRO A 112 -18.59 -3.42 7.74
N SER A 113 -19.78 -3.15 7.26
CA SER A 113 -20.46 -1.86 7.50
C SER A 113 -20.89 -1.64 8.96
N ASP A 114 -20.95 -2.70 9.74
CA ASP A 114 -21.29 -2.73 11.16
C ASP A 114 -20.06 -2.71 12.09
N LEU A 115 -18.85 -2.74 11.55
CA LEU A 115 -17.63 -2.63 12.34
C LEU A 115 -17.53 -1.26 13.01
N ARG A 116 -17.35 -1.25 14.35
CA ARG A 116 -17.26 -0.02 15.16
C ARG A 116 -15.97 0.04 15.99
N ASN A 117 -15.09 -0.93 15.82
CA ASN A 117 -13.75 -0.88 16.44
C ASN A 117 -12.92 0.21 15.78
N ASP A 118 -12.14 0.97 16.57
CA ASP A 118 -11.15 1.88 16.03
C ASP A 118 -10.07 1.04 15.33
N VAL A 119 -9.88 1.24 14.03
CA VAL A 119 -8.81 0.61 13.24
C VAL A 119 -7.85 1.68 12.77
N ILE A 120 -6.56 1.47 13.07
CA ILE A 120 -5.50 2.37 12.68
C ILE A 120 -4.51 1.61 11.81
N ILE A 121 -4.28 2.13 10.60
CA ILE A 121 -3.25 1.65 9.69
C ILE A 121 -2.19 2.74 9.63
N ALA A 122 -1.00 2.47 10.16
CA ALA A 122 0.10 3.43 10.12
C ALA A 122 1.16 2.96 9.12
N CYS A 123 1.48 3.84 8.16
CA CYS A 123 2.47 3.63 7.12
C CYS A 123 3.67 4.56 7.37
N GLU A 124 4.81 4.01 7.75
CA GLU A 124 6.04 4.74 8.02
C GLU A 124 7.02 4.54 6.86
N VAL A 125 7.26 5.59 6.08
CA VAL A 125 8.20 5.53 4.95
C VAL A 125 9.63 5.61 5.48
N LEU A 126 10.41 4.55 5.27
CA LEU A 126 11.77 4.40 5.81
C LEU A 126 12.85 4.72 4.78
N SER A 127 12.59 4.43 3.50
CA SER A 127 13.45 4.81 2.37
C SER A 127 12.61 5.06 1.13
N VAL A 128 13.11 5.86 0.20
CA VAL A 128 12.40 6.23 -1.04
C VAL A 128 13.31 6.07 -2.24
N ASP A 129 12.87 5.26 -3.19
CA ASP A 129 13.34 5.22 -4.56
C ASP A 129 12.40 6.06 -5.44
N ARG A 130 12.95 6.94 -6.25
CA ARG A 130 12.16 7.85 -7.11
C ARG A 130 11.36 7.13 -8.19
N ASP A 131 11.76 5.92 -8.53
CA ASP A 131 11.09 5.09 -9.53
C ASP A 131 9.99 4.21 -8.92
N CYS A 132 9.95 4.08 -7.59
CA CYS A 132 8.99 3.26 -6.87
C CYS A 132 8.16 4.13 -5.93
N SER A 133 6.88 4.37 -6.27
CA SER A 133 5.96 5.20 -5.48
C SER A 133 5.81 4.66 -4.05
N PRO A 134 6.11 5.46 -3.02
CA PRO A 134 5.90 5.06 -1.63
C PRO A 134 4.41 4.90 -1.29
N GLU A 135 3.51 5.62 -1.95
CA GLU A 135 2.07 5.52 -1.74
C GLU A 135 1.53 4.17 -2.22
N ILE A 136 1.97 3.71 -3.40
CA ILE A 136 1.59 2.39 -3.93
C ILE A 136 2.20 1.28 -3.07
N THR A 137 3.46 1.42 -2.69
CA THR A 137 4.14 0.48 -1.79
C THR A 137 3.40 0.38 -0.46
N ALA A 138 3.02 1.52 0.13
CA ALA A 138 2.25 1.57 1.37
C ALA A 138 0.84 0.97 1.22
N MET A 139 0.16 1.20 0.10
CA MET A 139 -1.16 0.61 -0.19
C MET A 139 -1.09 -0.91 -0.23
N ILE A 140 -0.11 -1.47 -0.91
CA ILE A 140 0.13 -2.92 -0.96
C ILE A 140 0.43 -3.45 0.44
N GLY A 141 1.31 -2.76 1.19
CA GLY A 141 1.64 -3.12 2.57
C GLY A 141 0.46 -3.03 3.52
N ALA A 142 -0.41 -2.01 3.37
CA ALA A 142 -1.62 -1.83 4.17
C ALA A 142 -2.62 -2.97 3.92
N SER A 143 -2.81 -3.33 2.66
CA SER A 143 -3.64 -4.48 2.29
C SER A 143 -3.10 -5.78 2.89
N ALA A 144 -1.79 -6.03 2.76
CA ALA A 144 -1.16 -7.22 3.33
C ALA A 144 -1.27 -7.24 4.86
N ALA A 145 -0.98 -6.12 5.53
CA ALA A 145 -1.05 -6.04 6.99
C ALA A 145 -2.47 -6.30 7.50
N VAL A 146 -3.50 -5.66 6.92
CA VAL A 146 -4.89 -5.90 7.35
C VAL A 146 -5.31 -7.33 7.05
N SER A 147 -4.96 -7.88 5.88
CA SER A 147 -5.37 -9.23 5.47
C SER A 147 -4.80 -10.34 6.35
N ILE A 148 -3.58 -10.16 6.91
CA ILE A 148 -2.97 -11.15 7.83
C ILE A 148 -3.35 -10.92 9.29
N SER A 149 -4.07 -9.83 9.61
CA SER A 149 -4.53 -9.52 10.97
C SER A 149 -5.82 -10.30 11.31
N ASP A 150 -6.27 -10.13 12.55
CA ASP A 150 -7.57 -10.59 13.05
C ASP A 150 -8.70 -9.59 12.81
N VAL A 151 -8.44 -8.53 12.02
CA VAL A 151 -9.47 -7.52 11.66
C VAL A 151 -10.27 -8.03 10.45
N PRO A 152 -11.61 -8.05 10.52
CA PRO A 152 -12.43 -8.54 9.41
C PRO A 152 -12.28 -7.63 8.18
N PHE A 153 -11.85 -8.23 7.07
CA PHE A 153 -11.55 -7.52 5.83
C PHE A 153 -11.85 -8.37 4.60
N ASN A 154 -12.60 -7.84 3.64
CA ASN A 154 -12.99 -8.52 2.40
C ASN A 154 -12.01 -8.23 1.23
N GLY A 155 -10.73 -7.98 1.54
CA GLY A 155 -9.65 -7.87 0.56
C GLY A 155 -9.11 -9.23 0.14
N PRO A 156 -7.87 -9.27 -0.38
CA PRO A 156 -6.93 -8.15 -0.48
C PRO A 156 -7.23 -7.14 -1.60
N ILE A 157 -6.50 -6.00 -1.54
CA ILE A 157 -6.36 -5.08 -2.66
C ILE A 157 -4.89 -4.90 -3.02
N ALA A 158 -4.64 -4.50 -4.26
CA ALA A 158 -3.35 -4.01 -4.69
C ALA A 158 -3.50 -2.72 -5.51
N GLY A 159 -2.45 -1.91 -5.54
CA GLY A 159 -2.40 -0.66 -6.28
C GLY A 159 -1.33 -0.68 -7.37
N ILE A 160 -1.59 0.02 -8.47
CA ILE A 160 -0.67 0.22 -9.58
C ILE A 160 -0.83 1.61 -10.17
N VAL A 161 0.26 2.18 -10.67
CA VAL A 161 0.21 3.39 -11.51
C VAL A 161 0.28 2.97 -12.97
N LEU A 162 -0.74 3.34 -13.72
CA LEU A 162 -0.80 3.19 -15.17
C LEU A 162 -0.38 4.53 -15.79
N GLY A 163 0.63 4.53 -16.65
CA GLY A 163 0.99 5.63 -17.54
C GLY A 163 0.61 5.31 -18.98
N TRP A 164 0.39 6.36 -19.78
CA TRP A 164 0.30 6.26 -21.23
C TRP A 164 1.06 7.41 -21.87
N ASP A 165 2.04 7.09 -22.73
CA ASP A 165 2.92 8.10 -23.36
C ASP A 165 2.43 8.60 -24.71
N GLY A 166 1.29 8.10 -25.19
CA GLY A 166 0.72 8.40 -26.51
C GLY A 166 0.77 7.20 -27.46
N GLU A 167 1.58 6.18 -27.16
CA GLU A 167 1.77 5.00 -28.00
C GLU A 167 1.58 3.68 -27.22
N LYS A 168 2.08 3.63 -25.97
CA LYS A 168 2.07 2.40 -25.15
C LYS A 168 1.68 2.67 -23.71
N TYR A 169 1.18 1.63 -23.06
CA TYR A 169 0.93 1.61 -21.62
C TYR A 169 2.22 1.33 -20.85
N LEU A 170 2.37 1.99 -19.72
CA LEU A 170 3.51 1.88 -18.82
C LEU A 170 2.95 1.55 -17.42
N PHE A 171 3.37 0.43 -16.86
CA PHE A 171 2.94 -0.01 -15.53
C PHE A 171 4.02 0.33 -14.51
N ASN A 172 3.65 1.06 -13.45
CA ASN A 172 4.56 1.65 -12.48
C ASN A 172 5.73 2.39 -13.15
N PRO A 173 5.44 3.43 -13.98
CA PRO A 173 6.46 4.10 -14.77
C PRO A 173 7.55 4.72 -13.90
N THR A 174 8.80 4.68 -14.39
CA THR A 174 9.94 5.37 -13.77
C THR A 174 9.75 6.88 -13.76
N GLN A 175 10.56 7.61 -12.96
CA GLN A 175 10.52 9.06 -12.91
C GLN A 175 10.71 9.69 -14.30
N GLU A 176 11.61 9.15 -15.14
CA GLU A 176 11.84 9.63 -16.49
C GLU A 176 10.63 9.36 -17.40
N GLN A 177 10.05 8.18 -17.33
CA GLN A 177 8.87 7.83 -18.12
C GLN A 177 7.66 8.72 -17.77
N ARG A 178 7.49 9.07 -16.49
CA ARG A 178 6.38 9.96 -16.05
C ARG A 178 6.43 11.34 -16.71
N LYS A 179 7.60 11.84 -17.12
CA LYS A 179 7.72 13.15 -17.78
C LYS A 179 7.07 13.20 -19.14
N THR A 180 6.92 12.06 -19.80
CA THR A 180 6.34 11.94 -21.15
C THR A 180 4.91 11.43 -21.14
N ASN A 181 4.38 11.08 -19.99
CA ASN A 181 3.02 10.56 -19.87
C ASN A 181 1.99 11.63 -20.23
N ARG A 182 1.03 11.25 -21.08
CA ARG A 182 -0.19 12.01 -21.36
C ARG A 182 -1.36 11.58 -20.47
N MET A 183 -1.23 10.43 -19.83
CA MET A 183 -2.15 9.94 -18.82
C MET A 183 -1.37 9.30 -17.69
N THR A 184 -1.77 9.60 -16.47
CA THR A 184 -1.32 8.92 -15.27
C THR A 184 -2.55 8.54 -14.46
N THR A 185 -2.76 7.25 -14.24
CA THR A 185 -3.93 6.73 -13.55
C THR A 185 -3.50 5.80 -12.42
N THR A 186 -3.88 6.12 -11.20
CA THR A 186 -3.72 5.22 -10.06
C THR A 186 -4.94 4.33 -9.95
N ILE A 187 -4.73 3.02 -9.93
CA ILE A 187 -5.78 2.02 -9.88
C ILE A 187 -5.57 1.15 -8.65
N ALA A 188 -6.63 0.93 -7.89
CA ALA A 188 -6.66 -0.08 -6.84
C ALA A 188 -7.77 -1.09 -7.11
N ALA A 189 -7.45 -2.37 -6.96
CA ALA A 189 -8.38 -3.44 -7.29
C ALA A 189 -8.24 -4.65 -6.36
N THR A 190 -9.32 -5.39 -6.23
CA THR A 190 -9.36 -6.78 -5.75
C THR A 190 -9.18 -7.73 -6.94
N HIS A 191 -9.14 -9.04 -6.70
CA HIS A 191 -9.10 -10.03 -7.80
C HIS A 191 -10.22 -9.85 -8.85
N LYS A 192 -11.39 -9.38 -8.42
CA LYS A 192 -12.60 -9.38 -9.26
C LYS A 192 -13.06 -7.99 -9.68
N LYS A 193 -12.68 -6.95 -8.93
CA LYS A 193 -13.26 -5.61 -9.10
C LYS A 193 -12.20 -4.53 -8.92
N ILE A 194 -12.28 -3.52 -9.77
CA ILE A 194 -11.59 -2.26 -9.56
C ILE A 194 -12.39 -1.47 -8.51
N VAL A 195 -11.74 -1.06 -7.45
CA VAL A 195 -12.36 -0.36 -6.30
C VAL A 195 -12.05 1.13 -6.28
N MET A 196 -10.99 1.55 -6.96
CA MET A 196 -10.62 2.95 -7.07
C MET A 196 -9.90 3.22 -8.38
N ILE A 197 -10.24 4.35 -8.99
CA ILE A 197 -9.54 4.94 -10.12
C ILE A 197 -9.34 6.42 -9.79
N GLU A 198 -8.11 6.90 -9.96
CA GLU A 198 -7.76 8.31 -9.86
C GLU A 198 -6.87 8.66 -11.05
N SER A 199 -7.34 9.52 -11.95
CA SER A 199 -6.71 9.75 -13.24
C SER A 199 -6.48 11.24 -13.47
N GLU A 200 -5.31 11.54 -14.02
CA GLU A 200 -4.95 12.79 -14.68
C GLU A 200 -4.60 12.48 -16.12
N ALA A 201 -5.29 13.12 -17.08
CA ALA A 201 -5.13 12.81 -18.49
C ALA A 201 -5.28 14.07 -19.35
N ASP A 202 -4.43 14.19 -20.38
CA ASP A 202 -4.49 15.24 -21.40
C ASP A 202 -5.27 14.72 -22.62
N GLN A 203 -6.60 14.86 -22.58
CA GLN A 203 -7.54 14.53 -23.67
C GLN A 203 -7.29 13.15 -24.30
N VAL A 204 -7.04 12.15 -23.45
CA VAL A 204 -6.88 10.75 -23.89
C VAL A 204 -8.23 10.18 -24.28
N PRO A 205 -8.34 9.44 -25.40
CA PRO A 205 -9.57 8.77 -25.81
C PRO A 205 -10.09 7.77 -24.77
N ASP A 206 -11.41 7.66 -24.64
CA ASP A 206 -12.06 6.82 -23.64
C ASP A 206 -11.72 5.33 -23.80
N ASP A 207 -11.62 4.86 -25.04
CA ASP A 207 -11.25 3.47 -25.38
C ASP A 207 -9.82 3.14 -24.93
N VAL A 208 -8.87 4.06 -25.13
CA VAL A 208 -7.49 3.93 -24.67
C VAL A 208 -7.45 3.87 -23.13
N MET A 209 -8.17 4.76 -22.46
CA MET A 209 -8.24 4.75 -21.00
C MET A 209 -8.84 3.45 -20.48
N TYR A 210 -9.96 3.00 -21.06
CA TYR A 210 -10.62 1.77 -20.65
C TYR A 210 -9.74 0.53 -20.83
N GLU A 211 -9.09 0.40 -21.99
CA GLU A 211 -8.18 -0.73 -22.26
C GLU A 211 -7.00 -0.72 -21.27
N GLY A 212 -6.39 0.42 -21.03
CA GLY A 212 -5.31 0.56 -20.04
C GLY A 212 -5.73 0.12 -18.64
N ILE A 213 -6.93 0.49 -18.20
CA ILE A 213 -7.47 0.08 -16.89
C ILE A 213 -7.67 -1.44 -16.82
N VAL A 214 -8.17 -2.06 -17.89
CA VAL A 214 -8.35 -3.53 -17.95
C VAL A 214 -7.00 -4.25 -17.89
N GLN A 215 -6.01 -3.76 -18.64
CA GLN A 215 -4.66 -4.32 -18.58
C GLN A 215 -4.03 -4.15 -17.19
N ALA A 216 -4.14 -2.97 -16.58
CA ALA A 216 -3.62 -2.72 -15.22
C ALA A 216 -4.23 -3.66 -14.18
N HIS A 217 -5.52 -4.03 -14.30
CA HIS A 217 -6.14 -5.02 -13.42
C HIS A 217 -5.48 -6.40 -13.54
N ALA A 218 -5.08 -6.82 -14.75
CA ALA A 218 -4.35 -8.06 -14.93
C ALA A 218 -2.95 -8.02 -14.31
N HIS A 219 -2.25 -6.87 -14.37
CA HIS A 219 -0.94 -6.67 -13.76
C HIS A 219 -0.95 -6.64 -12.22
N LEU A 220 -2.12 -6.43 -11.60
CA LEU A 220 -2.28 -6.48 -10.14
C LEU A 220 -2.38 -7.91 -9.58
N GLN A 221 -2.76 -8.90 -10.40
CA GLN A 221 -3.04 -10.27 -9.93
C GLN A 221 -1.85 -10.92 -9.20
N PRO A 222 -0.59 -10.82 -9.66
CA PRO A 222 0.53 -11.44 -8.95
C PRO A 222 0.73 -10.91 -7.53
N VAL A 223 0.43 -9.63 -7.28
CA VAL A 223 0.53 -9.01 -5.95
C VAL A 223 -0.59 -9.52 -5.04
N LEU A 224 -1.80 -9.62 -5.57
CA LEU A 224 -2.96 -10.16 -4.85
C LEU A 224 -2.73 -11.63 -4.46
N ASP A 225 -2.24 -12.45 -5.40
CA ASP A 225 -1.88 -13.86 -5.15
C ASP A 225 -0.81 -14.00 -4.07
N LEU A 226 0.16 -13.07 -4.04
CA LEU A 226 1.19 -13.04 -2.99
C LEU A 226 0.58 -12.77 -1.62
N ILE A 227 -0.35 -11.81 -1.52
CA ILE A 227 -1.04 -11.49 -0.27
C ILE A 227 -1.91 -12.68 0.18
N ASP A 228 -2.66 -13.30 -0.73
CA ASP A 228 -3.47 -14.49 -0.42
C ASP A 228 -2.61 -15.64 0.10
N LYS A 229 -1.43 -15.81 -0.48
CA LYS A 229 -0.46 -16.78 0.04
C LYS A 229 -0.01 -16.44 1.46
N MET A 230 0.29 -15.18 1.74
CA MET A 230 0.62 -14.74 3.11
C MET A 230 -0.54 -15.05 4.07
N VAL A 231 -1.77 -14.73 3.69
CA VAL A 231 -2.96 -15.01 4.51
C VAL A 231 -3.09 -16.51 4.78
N SER A 232 -2.90 -17.36 3.77
CA SER A 232 -3.01 -18.82 3.93
C SER A 232 -1.95 -19.42 4.86
N GLU A 233 -0.76 -18.81 4.95
CA GLU A 233 0.36 -19.32 5.74
C GLU A 233 0.44 -18.74 7.17
N ILE A 234 0.04 -17.48 7.34
CA ILE A 234 0.26 -16.72 8.58
C ILE A 234 -0.93 -15.86 9.02
N GLY A 235 -2.03 -15.87 8.27
CA GLY A 235 -3.24 -15.11 8.62
C GLY A 235 -3.78 -15.53 9.99
N LYS A 236 -4.20 -14.56 10.78
CA LYS A 236 -4.89 -14.82 12.05
C LYS A 236 -6.37 -15.11 11.79
N PRO A 237 -6.99 -16.00 12.57
CA PRO A 237 -8.41 -16.33 12.44
C PRO A 237 -9.31 -15.17 12.88
#